data_e1f9a60ab92f0e9a7694a87efaa9179a
#
_entry.id   e1f9a60ab92f0e9a7694a87efaa9179a
#
_cell.length_a   1.000
_cell.length_b   1.000
_cell.length_c   1.000
_cell.angle_alpha   90.00
_cell.angle_beta   90.00
_cell.angle_gamma   90.00
#
_symmetry.space_group_name_H-M   'P 1'
#
loop_
_entity.id
_entity.type
_entity.pdbx_description
1 polymer ?
#
loop_
_entity_poly.entity_id
_entity_poly.type
_entity_poly.pdbx_seq_one_letter_code
_entity_poly.pdbx_strand_id
1 'polypeptide(L)'
;MRALDVRDTATFTDYFLLCSGTSDRQVSAVALHIEETLKGSGVRPVGIEGMREGRWVLLDYGDFVVHVFLDSVREFYKFDRLWGSAPEIPLPEER
;
A
#
# COMPACT_ATOMS: atom_id res chain seq x y z
N MET A 1 -2.57 9.14 -0.02
CA MET A 1 -1.69 8.11 0.57
C MET A 1 -1.73 8.21 2.09
N ARG A 2 -1.80 7.10 2.76
CA ARG A 2 -1.72 7.03 4.23
C ARG A 2 -0.63 6.06 4.64
N ALA A 3 0.08 6.38 5.71
CA ALA A 3 1.07 5.48 6.31
C ALA A 3 0.62 5.16 7.73
N LEU A 4 0.57 3.87 8.08
CA LEU A 4 0.13 3.40 9.38
C LEU A 4 1.24 2.64 10.07
N ASP A 5 1.41 2.88 11.37
CA ASP A 5 2.29 2.08 12.22
C ASP A 5 1.47 0.90 12.75
N VAL A 6 1.80 -0.30 12.27
CA VAL A 6 1.07 -1.52 12.63
C VAL A 6 1.91 -2.48 13.47
N ARG A 7 2.98 -1.98 14.09
CA ARG A 7 3.90 -2.82 14.89
C ARG A 7 3.19 -3.54 16.04
N ASP A 8 2.18 -2.90 16.61
CA ASP A 8 1.44 -3.47 17.74
C ASP A 8 0.25 -4.34 17.32
N THR A 9 -0.18 -4.25 16.06
CA THR A 9 -1.39 -4.92 15.58
C THR A 9 -1.13 -5.98 14.52
N ALA A 10 -0.03 -5.89 13.79
CA ALA A 10 0.36 -6.88 12.78
C ALA A 10 1.63 -7.60 13.23
N THR A 11 1.68 -8.91 12.98
CA THR A 11 2.84 -9.72 13.34
C THR A 11 3.80 -9.92 12.17
N PHE A 12 3.39 -9.53 10.97
CA PHE A 12 4.12 -9.83 9.72
C PHE A 12 4.86 -8.62 9.14
N THR A 13 4.55 -7.41 9.61
CA THR A 13 5.21 -6.20 9.10
C THR A 13 5.09 -5.07 10.14
N ASP A 14 5.87 -4.02 9.97
CA ASP A 14 5.90 -2.89 10.90
C ASP A 14 5.02 -1.73 10.43
N TYR A 15 4.88 -1.55 9.11
CA TYR A 15 4.18 -0.38 8.55
C TYR A 15 3.36 -0.76 7.34
N PHE A 16 2.23 -0.06 7.17
CA PHE A 16 1.43 -0.11 5.94
C PHE A 16 1.49 1.25 5.25
N LEU A 17 1.62 1.21 3.92
CA LEU A 17 1.38 2.35 3.06
C LEU A 17 0.11 2.06 2.27
N LEU A 18 -0.85 2.97 2.34
CA LEU A 18 -2.15 2.80 1.69
C LEU A 18 -2.33 3.84 0.59
N CYS A 19 -2.56 3.37 -0.61
CA CYS A 19 -2.83 4.19 -1.79
C CYS A 19 -4.11 3.72 -2.45
N SER A 20 -4.75 4.58 -3.21
CA SER A 20 -5.96 4.24 -3.93
C SER A 20 -5.92 4.75 -5.36
N GLY A 21 -6.71 4.13 -6.22
CA GLY A 21 -6.92 4.56 -7.58
C GLY A 21 -8.39 4.41 -7.96
N THR A 22 -8.80 5.13 -9.01
CA THR A 22 -10.19 5.16 -9.46
C THR A 22 -10.49 4.13 -10.55
N SER A 23 -9.46 3.49 -11.10
CA SER A 23 -9.59 2.43 -12.10
C SER A 23 -8.52 1.37 -11.86
N ASP A 24 -8.76 0.16 -12.35
CA ASP A 24 -7.78 -0.93 -12.27
C ASP A 24 -6.48 -0.56 -12.96
N ARG A 25 -6.57 0.15 -14.06
CA ARG A 25 -5.40 0.63 -14.80
C ARG A 25 -4.56 1.61 -13.98
N GLN A 26 -5.24 2.55 -13.29
CA GLN A 26 -4.57 3.50 -12.42
C GLN A 26 -3.91 2.81 -11.23
N VAL A 27 -4.61 1.85 -10.63
CA VAL A 27 -4.07 1.09 -9.49
C VAL A 27 -2.78 0.38 -9.89
N SER A 28 -2.78 -0.33 -11.01
CA SER A 28 -1.59 -1.01 -11.51
C SER A 28 -0.46 -0.03 -11.85
N ALA A 29 -0.80 1.12 -12.43
CA ALA A 29 0.19 2.13 -12.77
C ALA A 29 0.83 2.74 -11.52
N VAL A 30 0.03 3.03 -10.50
CA VAL A 30 0.55 3.55 -9.22
C VAL A 30 1.47 2.53 -8.55
N ALA A 31 1.04 1.27 -8.50
CA ALA A 31 1.84 0.22 -7.90
C ALA A 31 3.17 0.02 -8.64
N LEU A 32 3.15 0.02 -9.95
CA LEU A 32 4.34 -0.12 -10.77
C LEU A 32 5.30 1.06 -10.56
N HIS A 33 4.76 2.27 -10.48
CA HIS A 33 5.56 3.47 -10.25
C HIS A 33 6.27 3.40 -8.88
N ILE A 34 5.56 2.94 -7.85
CA ILE A 34 6.15 2.77 -6.52
C ILE A 34 7.27 1.73 -6.57
N GLU A 35 7.01 0.60 -7.20
CA GLU A 35 8.01 -0.46 -7.33
C GLU A 35 9.27 0.04 -8.04
N GLU A 36 9.12 0.72 -9.15
CA GLU A 36 10.24 1.23 -9.93
C GLU A 36 11.02 2.31 -9.17
N THR A 37 10.32 3.18 -8.46
CA THR A 37 10.95 4.24 -7.66
C THR A 37 11.81 3.65 -6.54
N LEU A 38 11.29 2.67 -5.82
CA LEU A 38 12.03 2.00 -4.76
C LEU A 38 13.20 1.18 -5.32
N LYS A 39 13.01 0.55 -6.47
CA LYS A 39 14.07 -0.18 -7.15
C LYS A 39 15.24 0.73 -7.50
N GLY A 40 14.95 1.96 -7.93
CA GLY A 40 15.97 2.95 -8.21
C GLY A 40 16.82 3.31 -6.98
N SER A 41 16.27 3.13 -5.79
CA SER A 41 16.97 3.32 -4.52
C SER A 41 17.55 2.03 -3.95
N GLY A 42 17.53 0.94 -4.71
CA GLY A 42 18.06 -0.34 -4.28
C GLY A 42 17.12 -1.18 -3.43
N VAL A 43 15.85 -0.79 -3.32
CA VAL A 43 14.86 -1.50 -2.50
C VAL A 43 13.95 -2.32 -3.41
N ARG A 44 13.93 -3.65 -3.19
CA ARG A 44 13.14 -4.57 -4.00
C ARG A 44 12.13 -5.31 -3.12
N PRO A 45 10.92 -5.57 -3.64
CA PRO A 45 9.94 -6.32 -2.87
C PRO A 45 10.32 -7.80 -2.77
N VAL A 46 9.93 -8.43 -1.67
CA VAL A 46 10.05 -9.87 -1.49
C VAL A 46 8.87 -10.60 -2.14
N GLY A 47 7.79 -9.91 -2.41
CA GLY A 47 6.62 -10.47 -3.10
C GLY A 47 5.72 -9.38 -3.64
N ILE A 48 5.03 -9.69 -4.73
CA ILE A 48 4.04 -8.80 -5.35
C ILE A 48 2.82 -9.65 -5.67
N GLU A 49 1.63 -9.14 -5.32
CA GLU A 49 0.37 -9.81 -5.62
C GLU A 49 -0.62 -8.81 -6.19
N GLY A 50 -1.46 -9.27 -7.12
CA GLY A 50 -2.59 -8.51 -7.66
C GLY A 50 -2.26 -7.49 -8.74
N MET A 51 -1.00 -7.38 -9.17
CA MET A 51 -0.58 -6.38 -10.16
C MET A 51 -1.35 -6.51 -11.47
N ARG A 52 -1.66 -7.72 -11.88
CA ARG A 52 -2.33 -8.00 -13.14
C ARG A 52 -3.79 -7.56 -13.14
N GLU A 53 -4.48 -7.81 -12.06
CA GLU A 53 -5.91 -7.49 -11.92
C GLU A 53 -6.14 -6.00 -11.64
N GLY A 54 -5.24 -5.37 -10.89
CA GLY A 54 -5.35 -3.94 -10.60
C GLY A 54 -6.48 -3.57 -9.67
N ARG A 55 -6.95 -4.50 -8.86
CA ARG A 55 -8.02 -4.21 -7.88
C ARG A 55 -7.47 -3.98 -6.48
N TRP A 56 -6.48 -4.77 -6.12
CA TRP A 56 -5.78 -4.65 -4.84
C TRP A 56 -4.38 -5.19 -5.08
N VAL A 57 -3.42 -4.30 -5.22
CA VAL A 57 -2.02 -4.67 -5.41
C VAL A 57 -1.32 -4.59 -4.07
N LEU A 58 -0.59 -5.64 -3.75
CA LEU A 58 0.20 -5.74 -2.53
C LEU A 58 1.67 -5.83 -2.92
N LEU A 59 2.47 -4.91 -2.41
CA LEU A 59 3.92 -4.93 -2.57
C LEU A 59 4.53 -5.17 -1.18
N ASP A 60 5.08 -6.36 -0.98
CA ASP A 60 5.63 -6.77 0.30
C ASP A 60 7.14 -6.49 0.34
N TYR A 61 7.55 -5.60 1.22
CA TYR A 61 8.97 -5.26 1.40
C TYR A 61 9.54 -5.79 2.73
N GLY A 62 8.77 -6.62 3.44
CA GLY A 62 9.17 -7.16 4.73
C GLY A 62 8.85 -6.21 5.87
N ASP A 63 9.63 -5.15 6.05
CA ASP A 63 9.42 -4.18 7.12
C ASP A 63 8.19 -3.32 6.88
N PHE A 64 7.78 -3.17 5.65
CA PHE A 64 6.55 -2.47 5.30
C PHE A 64 5.87 -3.13 4.11
N VAL A 65 4.56 -2.95 4.02
CA VAL A 65 3.74 -3.46 2.94
C VAL A 65 2.99 -2.28 2.32
N VAL A 66 3.07 -2.17 1.00
CA VAL A 66 2.33 -1.17 0.24
C VAL A 66 1.05 -1.82 -0.27
N HIS A 67 -0.09 -1.20 0.02
CA HIS A 67 -1.39 -1.61 -0.49
C HIS A 67 -1.89 -0.53 -1.44
N VAL A 68 -2.15 -0.90 -2.69
CA VAL A 68 -2.78 -0.01 -3.66
C VAL A 68 -4.12 -0.60 -4.03
N PHE A 69 -5.20 0.11 -3.70
CA PHE A 69 -6.56 -0.38 -3.86
C PHE A 69 -7.30 0.37 -4.95
N LEU A 70 -8.19 -0.32 -5.61
CA LEU A 70 -9.31 0.33 -6.28
C LEU A 70 -10.21 0.93 -5.19
N ASP A 71 -10.67 2.16 -5.36
CA ASP A 71 -11.47 2.86 -4.33
C ASP A 71 -12.65 2.03 -3.85
N SER A 72 -13.38 1.40 -4.78
CA SER A 72 -14.54 0.58 -4.44
C SER A 72 -14.18 -0.67 -3.64
N VAL A 73 -13.01 -1.25 -3.89
CA VAL A 73 -12.53 -2.44 -3.16
C VAL A 73 -12.14 -2.04 -1.74
N ARG A 74 -11.46 -0.92 -1.60
CA ARG A 74 -11.06 -0.40 -0.28
C ARG A 74 -12.29 -0.14 0.59
N GLU A 75 -13.31 0.48 0.01
CA GLU A 75 -14.57 0.76 0.70
C GLU A 75 -15.33 -0.53 1.01
N PHE A 76 -15.40 -1.46 0.06
CA PHE A 76 -16.10 -2.73 0.24
C PHE A 76 -15.57 -3.50 1.45
N TYR A 77 -14.25 -3.61 1.56
CA TYR A 77 -13.61 -4.33 2.67
C TYR A 77 -13.46 -3.47 3.93
N LYS A 78 -13.77 -2.18 3.85
CA LYS A 78 -13.65 -1.24 4.98
C LYS A 78 -12.25 -1.32 5.61
N PHE A 79 -11.25 -1.34 4.75
CA PHE A 79 -9.86 -1.54 5.15
C PHE A 79 -9.41 -0.52 6.18
N ASP A 80 -9.75 0.76 5.98
CA ASP A 80 -9.38 1.82 6.90
C ASP A 80 -9.97 1.60 8.28
N ARG A 81 -11.14 0.98 8.35
CA ARG A 81 -11.81 0.68 9.62
C ARG A 81 -11.14 -0.48 10.35
N LEU A 82 -10.69 -1.50 9.62
CA LEU A 82 -9.99 -2.64 10.21
C LEU A 82 -8.70 -2.20 10.92
N TRP A 83 -8.02 -1.22 10.39
CA TRP A 83 -6.76 -0.72 10.91
C TRP A 83 -6.88 0.67 11.52
N GLY A 84 -8.11 1.12 11.80
CA GLY A 84 -8.39 2.48 12.26
C GLY A 84 -7.76 2.84 13.61
N SER A 85 -7.43 1.83 14.44
CA SER A 85 -6.76 2.06 15.71
C SER A 85 -5.24 2.19 15.58
N ALA A 86 -4.68 1.88 14.42
CA ALA A 86 -3.24 1.98 14.19
C ALA A 86 -2.82 3.44 14.08
N PRO A 87 -1.73 3.85 14.76
CA PRO A 87 -1.25 5.23 14.64
C PRO A 87 -0.90 5.58 13.20
N GLU A 88 -1.31 6.74 12.80
CA GLU A 88 -0.98 7.26 11.47
C GLU A 88 0.34 8.02 11.51
N ILE A 89 1.21 7.74 10.55
CA ILE A 89 2.51 8.41 10.42
C ILE A 89 2.31 9.61 9.50
N PRO A 90 2.70 10.83 9.95
CA PRO A 90 2.63 12.00 9.08
C PRO A 90 3.51 11.83 7.85
N LEU A 91 2.98 12.16 6.68
CA LEU A 91 3.71 12.12 5.43
C LEU A 91 4.15 13.54 5.05
N PRO A 92 5.30 13.69 4.35
CA PRO A 92 5.68 14.98 3.81
C PRO A 92 4.61 15.50 2.85
N GLU A 93 4.39 16.80 2.83
CA GLU A 93 3.48 17.41 1.86
C GLU A 93 4.02 17.21 0.46
N GLU A 94 3.16 16.79 -0.43
CA GLU A 94 3.47 16.69 -1.85
C GLU A 94 3.15 18.04 -2.52
N ARG A 95 3.93 18.35 -3.54
CA ARG A 95 3.73 19.57 -4.32
C ARG A 95 3.51 19.24 -5.79
#